data_18acf461d226cfaf27ed0f9dcc11a7a2
#
_entry.id   18acf461d226cfaf27ed0f9dcc11a7a2
#
_cell.length_a   1.000
_cell.length_b   1.000
_cell.length_c   1.000
_cell.angle_alpha   90.00
_cell.angle_beta   90.00
_cell.angle_gamma   90.00
#
_symmetry.space_group_name_H-M   'P 1'
#
loop_
_entity.id
_entity.type
_entity.pdbx_description
1 polymer ?
#
loop_
_entity_poly.entity_id
_entity_poly.type
_entity_poly.pdbx_seq_one_letter_code
_entity_poly.pdbx_strand_id
1 'polypeptide(L)'
;MTDTTTTAAPWLGVGRGRPEIGLPAAQIVDIIEDELRELPRSGYPIASAPIVVPRESYWDLLAANTRLLALLRETVRHVGADRAARMTALGIDPADCPFFTSDDDFELRHCADMARADVLIGPDGPKFLEFNVSGAFGGLAHFQTYQRAWRRITELDGRPSFIAADPCAHEARLIESTCAELGLPPEALLIGTPRDWGLDVSNRYFDVQVDSLRQHGVHVVHAEFDELPDLLDSSPWKVGIAGFTVQDAQLVGYSLDAVGDAVDAGLLLIPSQSAWLLHTKRALALLSEEPDWLSTSDIELVRRYVPWTRVLGDRRVSWQGSEADLPELLIQRQAEFVLKGATGWGGMEVFPGWTTPAAEWARLIDRALLVGSFVVQERVIAQQCPVDVLHEDGSVETVSAEAVISPFGIGGASAGCYVRFMDGAQVNPTVGGELAMRTCLLAES
;
A
#
# COMPACT_ATOMS: atom_id res chain seq x y z
N MET A 1 5.92 10.93 -44.46
CA MET A 1 6.34 10.25 -43.22
C MET A 1 5.17 10.40 -42.27
N THR A 2 4.31 9.40 -42.23
CA THR A 2 3.14 9.36 -41.33
C THR A 2 3.61 8.90 -39.98
N ASP A 3 3.62 9.82 -39.02
CA ASP A 3 3.91 9.57 -37.62
C ASP A 3 2.77 8.72 -37.04
N THR A 4 2.99 7.41 -36.98
CA THR A 4 2.09 6.49 -36.27
C THR A 4 2.51 6.46 -34.81
N THR A 5 2.21 7.51 -34.07
CA THR A 5 2.09 7.45 -32.62
C THR A 5 0.95 6.49 -32.29
N THR A 6 1.28 5.25 -32.07
CA THR A 6 0.38 4.27 -31.47
C THR A 6 0.11 4.74 -30.05
N THR A 7 -0.97 5.52 -29.85
CA THR A 7 -1.46 5.81 -28.51
C THR A 7 -1.80 4.47 -27.86
N ALA A 8 -1.01 4.09 -26.87
CA ALA A 8 -1.30 2.91 -26.07
C ALA A 8 -2.75 3.02 -25.59
N ALA A 9 -3.51 1.95 -25.75
CA ALA A 9 -4.91 1.98 -25.31
C ALA A 9 -4.96 2.26 -23.80
N PRO A 10 -5.90 3.14 -23.34
CA PRO A 10 -5.95 3.52 -21.94
C PRO A 10 -6.15 2.27 -21.06
N TRP A 11 -5.45 2.24 -19.94
CA TRP A 11 -5.55 1.18 -18.93
C TRP A 11 -6.97 1.06 -18.39
N LEU A 12 -7.60 2.21 -18.13
CA LEU A 12 -8.96 2.35 -17.65
C LEU A 12 -9.72 3.20 -18.67
N GLY A 13 -10.94 2.83 -19.02
CA GLY A 13 -11.69 3.59 -20.01
C GLY A 13 -13.07 3.02 -20.30
N VAL A 14 -13.86 3.77 -21.08
CA VAL A 14 -15.20 3.35 -21.52
C VAL A 14 -15.09 2.01 -22.27
N GLY A 15 -15.78 0.99 -21.78
CA GLY A 15 -15.76 -0.37 -22.34
C GLY A 15 -14.57 -1.24 -21.90
N ARG A 16 -13.67 -0.74 -21.03
CA ARG A 16 -12.63 -1.51 -20.35
C ARG A 16 -12.80 -1.42 -18.85
N GLY A 17 -12.41 -2.46 -18.15
CA GLY A 17 -12.47 -2.50 -16.69
C GLY A 17 -13.81 -2.92 -16.10
N ARG A 18 -14.83 -3.14 -16.93
CA ARG A 18 -16.16 -3.52 -16.51
C ARG A 18 -16.55 -4.85 -17.13
N PRO A 19 -16.63 -5.95 -16.37
CA PRO A 19 -17.17 -7.20 -16.89
C PRO A 19 -18.68 -7.02 -17.14
N GLU A 20 -19.17 -7.49 -18.29
CA GLU A 20 -20.60 -7.69 -18.49
C GLU A 20 -20.99 -8.92 -17.67
N ILE A 21 -21.78 -8.76 -16.63
CA ILE A 21 -22.33 -9.85 -15.82
C ILE A 21 -23.82 -9.94 -16.08
N GLY A 22 -24.30 -11.12 -16.44
CA GLY A 22 -25.69 -11.36 -16.78
C GLY A 22 -26.62 -11.55 -15.56
N LEU A 23 -26.06 -11.62 -14.34
CA LEU A 23 -26.86 -11.73 -13.13
C LEU A 23 -27.54 -10.39 -12.79
N PRO A 24 -28.74 -10.44 -12.19
CA PRO A 24 -29.40 -9.24 -11.67
C PRO A 24 -28.53 -8.49 -10.64
N ALA A 25 -28.51 -7.17 -10.69
CA ALA A 25 -27.72 -6.34 -9.77
C ALA A 25 -27.97 -6.70 -8.29
N ALA A 26 -29.22 -6.89 -7.88
CA ALA A 26 -29.57 -7.30 -6.52
C ALA A 26 -28.91 -8.63 -6.11
N GLN A 27 -28.81 -9.60 -7.01
CA GLN A 27 -28.14 -10.87 -6.71
C GLN A 27 -26.63 -10.73 -6.57
N ILE A 28 -26.01 -9.85 -7.38
CA ILE A 28 -24.59 -9.51 -7.24
C ILE A 28 -24.33 -8.90 -5.87
N VAL A 29 -25.18 -7.98 -5.45
CA VAL A 29 -25.18 -7.36 -4.14
C VAL A 29 -25.21 -8.37 -3.04
N ASP A 30 -26.27 -9.21 -3.05
CA ASP A 30 -26.49 -10.20 -2.00
C ASP A 30 -25.25 -11.10 -1.83
N ILE A 31 -24.58 -11.47 -2.95
CA ILE A 31 -23.36 -12.28 -2.91
C ILE A 31 -22.18 -11.50 -2.29
N ILE A 32 -21.98 -10.26 -2.72
CA ILE A 32 -20.89 -9.42 -2.18
C ILE A 32 -21.12 -9.16 -0.69
N GLU A 33 -22.35 -8.84 -0.31
CA GLU A 33 -22.70 -8.60 1.08
C GLU A 33 -22.57 -9.85 1.96
N ASP A 34 -22.92 -11.01 1.42
CA ASP A 34 -22.77 -12.29 2.10
C ASP A 34 -21.30 -12.58 2.42
N GLU A 35 -20.41 -12.38 1.46
CA GLU A 35 -18.97 -12.57 1.62
C GLU A 35 -18.33 -11.51 2.54
N LEU A 36 -18.77 -10.24 2.48
CA LEU A 36 -18.29 -9.16 3.33
C LEU A 36 -18.88 -9.15 4.73
N ARG A 37 -19.82 -10.05 5.05
CA ARG A 37 -20.58 -10.05 6.31
C ARG A 37 -19.69 -10.02 7.56
N GLU A 38 -18.52 -10.65 7.48
CA GLU A 38 -17.59 -10.78 8.60
C GLU A 38 -16.58 -9.64 8.71
N LEU A 39 -16.51 -8.78 7.69
CA LEU A 39 -15.63 -7.63 7.71
C LEU A 39 -16.34 -6.38 8.23
N PRO A 40 -15.60 -5.48 8.89
CA PRO A 40 -16.16 -4.22 9.31
C PRO A 40 -16.67 -3.45 8.09
N ARG A 41 -17.97 -3.22 8.06
CA ARG A 41 -18.58 -2.31 7.11
C ARG A 41 -18.38 -0.89 7.63
N SER A 42 -17.57 -0.16 6.90
CA SER A 42 -17.37 1.27 7.18
C SER A 42 -18.48 2.15 6.61
N GLY A 43 -19.68 1.60 6.33
CA GLY A 43 -20.79 2.36 5.73
C GLY A 43 -20.53 2.85 4.30
N TYR A 44 -19.49 2.34 3.65
CA TYR A 44 -19.12 2.77 2.29
C TYR A 44 -19.99 2.10 1.24
N PRO A 45 -20.34 2.82 0.15
CA PRO A 45 -20.98 2.24 -1.03
C PRO A 45 -20.10 1.12 -1.62
N ILE A 46 -20.75 0.09 -2.16
CA ILE A 46 -20.07 -1.04 -2.79
C ILE A 46 -19.95 -0.76 -4.29
N ALA A 47 -18.73 -0.90 -4.83
CA ALA A 47 -18.56 -0.97 -6.27
C ALA A 47 -19.18 -2.30 -6.78
N SER A 48 -20.13 -2.19 -7.71
CA SER A 48 -20.89 -3.36 -8.21
C SER A 48 -20.12 -4.22 -9.20
N ALA A 49 -18.85 -3.90 -9.47
CA ALA A 49 -17.97 -4.65 -10.37
C ALA A 49 -16.49 -4.54 -9.95
N PRO A 50 -15.68 -5.56 -10.23
CA PRO A 50 -14.22 -5.42 -10.17
C PRO A 50 -13.73 -4.56 -11.33
N ILE A 51 -12.51 -4.03 -11.22
CA ILE A 51 -11.79 -3.53 -12.39
C ILE A 51 -11.10 -4.72 -13.05
N VAL A 52 -11.35 -4.92 -14.35
CA VAL A 52 -10.70 -5.98 -15.13
C VAL A 52 -9.79 -5.35 -16.17
N VAL A 53 -8.55 -5.82 -16.22
CA VAL A 53 -7.54 -5.33 -17.14
C VAL A 53 -6.95 -6.48 -17.97
N PRO A 54 -6.34 -6.20 -19.14
CA PRO A 54 -5.65 -7.21 -19.90
C PRO A 54 -4.62 -7.95 -19.05
N ARG A 55 -4.52 -9.25 -19.26
CA ARG A 55 -3.64 -10.13 -18.48
C ARG A 55 -2.19 -9.63 -18.44
N GLU A 56 -1.67 -9.19 -19.58
CA GLU A 56 -0.31 -8.63 -19.65
C GLU A 56 -0.17 -7.40 -18.77
N SER A 57 -1.10 -6.45 -18.84
CA SER A 57 -1.10 -5.23 -18.02
C SER A 57 -1.12 -5.53 -16.53
N TYR A 58 -1.90 -6.53 -16.12
CA TYR A 58 -1.95 -6.97 -14.73
C TYR A 58 -0.59 -7.48 -14.25
N TRP A 59 0.03 -8.39 -15.01
CA TRP A 59 1.30 -8.97 -14.63
C TRP A 59 2.47 -7.99 -14.74
N ASP A 60 2.44 -7.05 -15.71
CA ASP A 60 3.41 -5.95 -15.80
C ASP A 60 3.36 -5.06 -14.55
N LEU A 61 2.15 -4.71 -14.08
CA LEU A 61 1.98 -3.94 -12.84
C LEU A 61 2.55 -4.69 -11.63
N LEU A 62 2.26 -5.98 -11.50
CA LEU A 62 2.75 -6.80 -10.40
C LEU A 62 4.28 -6.98 -10.47
N ALA A 63 4.85 -7.16 -11.65
CA ALA A 63 6.29 -7.25 -11.84
C ALA A 63 6.99 -5.93 -11.48
N ALA A 64 6.42 -4.80 -11.90
CA ALA A 64 6.92 -3.46 -11.52
C ALA A 64 6.88 -3.25 -10.01
N ASN A 65 5.78 -3.61 -9.35
CA ASN A 65 5.65 -3.52 -7.88
C ASN A 65 6.72 -4.35 -7.17
N THR A 66 6.91 -5.60 -7.58
CA THR A 66 7.94 -6.49 -7.03
C THR A 66 9.34 -5.89 -7.17
N ARG A 67 9.68 -5.39 -8.37
CA ARG A 67 11.01 -4.84 -8.62
C ARG A 67 11.24 -3.52 -7.87
N LEU A 68 10.26 -2.61 -7.85
CA LEU A 68 10.37 -1.34 -7.14
C LEU A 68 10.54 -1.56 -5.63
N LEU A 69 9.81 -2.51 -5.04
CA LEU A 69 9.96 -2.84 -3.62
C LEU A 69 11.36 -3.40 -3.31
N ALA A 70 11.92 -4.24 -4.19
CA ALA A 70 13.30 -4.69 -4.08
C ALA A 70 14.31 -3.53 -4.19
N LEU A 71 14.08 -2.58 -5.11
CA LEU A 71 14.93 -1.40 -5.25
C LEU A 71 14.84 -0.46 -4.05
N LEU A 72 13.67 -0.31 -3.42
CA LEU A 72 13.54 0.44 -2.16
C LEU A 72 14.37 -0.20 -1.04
N ARG A 73 14.37 -1.53 -0.92
CA ARG A 73 15.23 -2.23 0.03
C ARG A 73 16.73 -1.97 -0.25
N GLU A 74 17.14 -2.03 -1.50
CA GLU A 74 18.52 -1.68 -1.87
C GLU A 74 18.82 -0.19 -1.59
N THR A 75 17.87 0.72 -1.81
CA THR A 75 18.04 2.13 -1.44
C THR A 75 18.36 2.26 0.04
N VAL A 76 17.59 1.60 0.92
CA VAL A 76 17.85 1.61 2.37
C VAL A 76 19.24 1.04 2.71
N ARG A 77 19.70 0.00 2.01
CA ARG A 77 21.05 -0.56 2.20
C ARG A 77 22.16 0.43 1.82
N HIS A 78 21.94 1.20 0.75
CA HIS A 78 22.97 2.10 0.19
C HIS A 78 23.02 3.46 0.86
N VAL A 79 21.98 3.93 1.56
CA VAL A 79 21.97 5.26 2.17
C VAL A 79 22.77 5.37 3.48
N GLY A 80 23.21 4.25 4.07
CA GLY A 80 24.01 4.25 5.29
C GLY A 80 24.67 2.91 5.58
N ALA A 81 25.90 2.97 6.11
CA ALA A 81 26.70 1.78 6.41
C ALA A 81 26.13 0.95 7.58
N ASP A 82 25.41 1.58 8.48
CA ASP A 82 24.79 0.97 9.64
C ASP A 82 23.37 1.51 9.86
N ARG A 83 22.66 0.98 10.82
CA ARG A 83 21.29 1.36 11.16
C ARG A 83 21.16 2.84 11.49
N ALA A 84 22.04 3.38 12.32
CA ALA A 84 21.97 4.77 12.74
C ALA A 84 22.19 5.73 11.55
N ALA A 85 23.13 5.41 10.67
CA ALA A 85 23.37 6.16 9.45
C ALA A 85 22.17 6.11 8.50
N ARG A 86 21.53 4.93 8.32
CA ARG A 86 20.33 4.77 7.53
C ARG A 86 19.15 5.60 8.07
N MET A 87 18.90 5.53 9.38
CA MET A 87 17.86 6.33 10.04
C MET A 87 18.10 7.83 9.86
N THR A 88 19.34 8.29 10.06
CA THR A 88 19.72 9.70 9.86
C THR A 88 19.46 10.13 8.42
N ALA A 89 19.92 9.36 7.43
CA ALA A 89 19.75 9.68 6.01
C ALA A 89 18.27 9.75 5.59
N LEU A 90 17.45 8.89 6.19
CA LEU A 90 16.01 8.81 5.92
C LEU A 90 15.18 9.74 6.82
N GLY A 91 15.81 10.43 7.78
CA GLY A 91 15.14 11.35 8.71
C GLY A 91 14.15 10.65 9.63
N ILE A 92 14.47 9.45 10.10
CA ILE A 92 13.66 8.66 11.02
C ILE A 92 14.10 8.93 12.46
N ASP A 93 13.13 9.21 13.32
CA ASP A 93 13.38 9.29 14.77
C ASP A 93 13.53 7.86 15.34
N PRO A 94 14.59 7.58 16.12
CA PRO A 94 14.72 6.31 16.82
C PRO A 94 13.51 5.93 17.67
N ALA A 95 12.78 6.89 18.21
CA ALA A 95 11.57 6.65 19.00
C ALA A 95 10.42 6.03 18.17
N ASP A 96 10.44 6.22 16.85
CA ASP A 96 9.46 5.60 15.93
C ASP A 96 9.75 4.10 15.68
N CYS A 97 10.92 3.61 16.09
CA CYS A 97 11.41 2.27 15.78
C CYS A 97 11.97 1.55 17.02
N PRO A 98 11.14 1.27 18.05
CA PRO A 98 11.62 0.70 19.31
C PRO A 98 11.94 -0.80 19.26
N PHE A 99 11.55 -1.53 18.22
CA PHE A 99 11.56 -3.00 18.17
C PHE A 99 12.67 -3.60 17.28
N PHE A 100 13.75 -2.88 17.06
CA PHE A 100 14.87 -3.44 16.30
C PHE A 100 15.49 -4.64 17.01
N THR A 101 15.70 -5.71 16.27
CA THR A 101 16.53 -6.83 16.74
C THR A 101 18.01 -6.48 16.69
N SER A 102 18.85 -7.27 17.36
CA SER A 102 20.32 -7.13 17.27
C SER A 102 20.89 -7.62 15.93
N ASP A 103 20.14 -8.44 15.18
CA ASP A 103 20.54 -8.99 13.88
C ASP A 103 20.15 -8.01 12.75
N ASP A 104 21.10 -7.17 12.33
CA ASP A 104 20.89 -6.20 11.25
C ASP A 104 20.69 -6.88 9.89
N ASP A 105 21.21 -8.08 9.69
CA ASP A 105 20.96 -8.85 8.47
C ASP A 105 19.52 -9.36 8.40
N PHE A 106 18.96 -9.83 9.53
CA PHE A 106 17.54 -10.16 9.64
C PHE A 106 16.70 -8.94 9.34
N GLU A 107 16.99 -7.83 9.99
CA GLU A 107 16.29 -6.55 9.78
C GLU A 107 16.21 -6.14 8.29
N LEU A 108 17.33 -6.20 7.58
CA LEU A 108 17.40 -5.82 6.17
C LEU A 108 16.83 -6.89 5.21
N ARG A 109 16.81 -8.17 5.60
CA ARG A 109 16.14 -9.20 4.80
C ARG A 109 14.62 -9.06 4.83
N HIS A 110 14.08 -8.81 6.02
CA HIS A 110 12.64 -8.83 6.29
C HIS A 110 11.96 -7.44 6.25
N CYS A 111 12.68 -6.38 5.92
CA CYS A 111 12.14 -5.01 5.89
C CYS A 111 11.15 -4.74 4.75
N ALA A 112 11.16 -5.54 3.69
CA ALA A 112 10.28 -5.39 2.52
C ALA A 112 9.25 -6.52 2.39
N ASP A 113 9.06 -7.30 3.44
CA ASP A 113 8.27 -8.53 3.38
C ASP A 113 6.77 -8.29 3.25
N MET A 114 6.29 -7.16 3.72
CA MET A 114 4.87 -6.81 3.61
C MET A 114 4.74 -5.33 3.24
N ALA A 115 4.06 -5.09 2.13
CA ALA A 115 3.84 -3.74 1.61
C ALA A 115 2.56 -3.63 0.79
N ARG A 116 2.01 -2.42 0.70
CA ARG A 116 0.97 -2.05 -0.24
C ARG A 116 1.37 -0.74 -0.90
N ALA A 117 1.57 -0.75 -2.21
CA ALA A 117 1.78 0.47 -2.96
C ALA A 117 0.46 1.21 -3.20
N ASP A 118 0.54 2.51 -3.43
CA ASP A 118 -0.57 3.31 -3.95
C ASP A 118 -0.20 3.82 -5.34
N VAL A 119 -1.00 3.42 -6.35
CA VAL A 119 -0.73 3.62 -7.77
C VAL A 119 -1.89 4.34 -8.43
N LEU A 120 -1.61 5.42 -9.14
CA LEU A 120 -2.55 6.06 -10.06
C LEU A 120 -2.25 5.64 -11.49
N ILE A 121 -3.29 5.54 -12.30
CA ILE A 121 -3.12 5.33 -13.74
C ILE A 121 -3.14 6.69 -14.43
N GLY A 122 -1.98 7.16 -14.81
CA GLY A 122 -1.79 8.38 -15.59
C GLY A 122 -1.94 8.16 -17.10
N PRO A 123 -1.75 9.20 -17.92
CA PRO A 123 -1.81 9.11 -19.38
C PRO A 123 -0.82 8.08 -19.96
N ASP A 124 0.35 7.95 -19.33
CA ASP A 124 1.44 7.05 -19.76
C ASP A 124 1.42 5.71 -19.01
N GLY A 125 0.34 5.39 -18.30
CA GLY A 125 0.19 4.16 -17.53
C GLY A 125 0.37 4.32 -16.02
N PRO A 126 0.66 3.22 -15.29
CA PRO A 126 0.75 3.21 -13.84
C PRO A 126 1.87 4.09 -13.29
N LYS A 127 1.58 4.83 -12.21
CA LYS A 127 2.54 5.65 -11.44
C LYS A 127 2.44 5.33 -9.96
N PHE A 128 3.51 4.81 -9.38
CA PHE A 128 3.63 4.45 -7.97
C PHE A 128 3.92 5.71 -7.15
N LEU A 129 2.96 6.11 -6.32
CA LEU A 129 3.03 7.35 -5.55
C LEU A 129 3.73 7.18 -4.22
N GLU A 130 3.55 6.02 -3.60
CA GLU A 130 4.13 5.66 -2.30
C GLU A 130 4.03 4.16 -2.06
N PHE A 131 4.78 3.68 -1.08
CA PHE A 131 4.72 2.33 -0.56
C PHE A 131 4.41 2.39 0.94
N ASN A 132 3.31 1.80 1.36
CA ASN A 132 2.98 1.56 2.75
C ASN A 132 3.64 0.23 3.14
N VAL A 133 4.80 0.30 3.80
CA VAL A 133 5.59 -0.88 4.16
C VAL A 133 5.40 -1.17 5.64
N SER A 134 4.53 -2.11 5.95
CA SER A 134 4.20 -2.59 7.29
C SER A 134 3.31 -3.82 7.18
N GLY A 135 3.09 -4.58 8.24
CA GLY A 135 2.05 -5.62 8.29
C GLY A 135 0.63 -5.05 8.48
N ALA A 136 0.52 -3.75 8.83
CA ALA A 136 -0.75 -3.07 9.10
C ALA A 136 -1.33 -2.32 7.87
N PHE A 137 -0.87 -2.61 6.67
CA PHE A 137 -1.41 -1.98 5.45
C PHE A 137 -2.84 -2.42 5.15
N GLY A 138 -3.86 -1.94 5.61
CA GLY A 138 -5.25 -2.36 5.40
C GLY A 138 -5.61 -2.83 3.98
N GLY A 139 -6.71 -3.55 3.86
CA GLY A 139 -7.29 -3.99 2.58
C GLY A 139 -7.06 -5.46 2.20
N LEU A 140 -6.17 -6.19 2.87
CA LEU A 140 -5.87 -7.60 2.52
C LEU A 140 -7.08 -8.51 2.68
N ALA A 141 -7.72 -8.49 3.84
CA ALA A 141 -8.94 -9.27 4.10
C ALA A 141 -10.09 -8.86 3.17
N HIS A 142 -10.24 -7.56 2.88
CA HIS A 142 -11.23 -7.08 1.93
C HIS A 142 -10.96 -7.60 0.51
N PHE A 143 -9.72 -7.51 0.04
CA PHE A 143 -9.35 -8.02 -1.27
C PHE A 143 -9.65 -9.52 -1.40
N GLN A 144 -9.26 -10.32 -0.40
CA GLN A 144 -9.54 -11.75 -0.35
C GLN A 144 -11.04 -12.04 -0.45
N THR A 145 -11.84 -11.27 0.28
CA THR A 145 -13.29 -11.42 0.30
C THR A 145 -13.93 -11.03 -1.03
N TYR A 146 -13.51 -9.90 -1.62
CA TYR A 146 -13.97 -9.52 -2.96
C TYR A 146 -13.59 -10.55 -4.03
N GLN A 147 -12.40 -11.14 -3.96
CA GLN A 147 -12.02 -12.21 -4.86
C GLN A 147 -12.96 -13.43 -4.77
N ARG A 148 -13.33 -13.86 -3.55
CA ARG A 148 -14.28 -14.96 -3.34
C ARG A 148 -15.65 -14.62 -3.91
N ALA A 149 -16.15 -13.40 -3.63
CA ALA A 149 -17.42 -12.93 -4.17
C ALA A 149 -17.43 -12.98 -5.70
N TRP A 150 -16.39 -12.46 -6.35
CA TRP A 150 -16.32 -12.43 -7.81
C TRP A 150 -16.16 -13.81 -8.44
N ARG A 151 -15.44 -14.73 -7.81
CA ARG A 151 -15.43 -16.15 -8.27
C ARG A 151 -16.83 -16.75 -8.24
N ARG A 152 -17.55 -16.60 -7.13
CA ARG A 152 -18.93 -17.09 -6.98
C ARG A 152 -19.88 -16.47 -8.00
N ILE A 153 -19.77 -15.16 -8.24
CA ILE A 153 -20.58 -14.45 -9.24
C ILE A 153 -20.31 -14.98 -10.65
N THR A 154 -19.04 -15.11 -11.05
CA THR A 154 -18.67 -15.59 -12.39
C THR A 154 -19.05 -17.05 -12.61
N GLU A 155 -18.93 -17.90 -11.59
CA GLU A 155 -19.38 -19.29 -11.63
C GLU A 155 -20.91 -19.40 -11.87
N LEU A 156 -21.69 -18.58 -11.15
CA LEU A 156 -23.16 -18.54 -11.32
C LEU A 156 -23.57 -17.97 -12.69
N ASP A 157 -22.80 -17.04 -13.24
CA ASP A 157 -23.04 -16.46 -14.57
C ASP A 157 -22.54 -17.37 -15.71
N GLY A 158 -21.91 -18.51 -15.39
CA GLY A 158 -21.38 -19.46 -16.38
C GLY A 158 -20.22 -18.93 -17.21
N ARG A 159 -19.49 -17.94 -16.71
CA ARG A 159 -18.34 -17.29 -17.37
C ARG A 159 -17.02 -17.83 -16.86
N PRO A 160 -15.92 -17.69 -17.64
CA PRO A 160 -14.60 -17.96 -17.14
C PRO A 160 -14.28 -17.13 -15.89
N SER A 161 -13.66 -17.73 -14.89
CA SER A 161 -13.21 -17.02 -13.70
C SER A 161 -12.09 -16.03 -14.05
N PHE A 162 -12.05 -14.90 -13.38
CA PHE A 162 -10.94 -13.95 -13.45
C PHE A 162 -9.66 -14.54 -12.83
N ILE A 163 -8.52 -14.04 -13.27
CA ILE A 163 -7.22 -14.40 -12.70
C ILE A 163 -6.83 -13.31 -11.69
N ALA A 164 -6.40 -13.75 -10.51
CA ALA A 164 -5.75 -12.90 -9.52
C ALA A 164 -4.76 -13.70 -8.69
N ALA A 165 -3.73 -13.02 -8.17
CA ALA A 165 -2.86 -13.60 -7.15
C ALA A 165 -3.62 -13.73 -5.82
N ASP A 166 -3.24 -14.72 -5.01
CA ASP A 166 -3.80 -14.95 -3.68
C ASP A 166 -2.86 -14.40 -2.60
N PRO A 167 -3.19 -13.29 -1.93
CA PRO A 167 -2.32 -12.68 -0.93
C PRO A 167 -2.10 -13.56 0.30
N CYS A 168 -3.12 -14.31 0.74
CA CYS A 168 -2.97 -15.21 1.89
C CYS A 168 -2.06 -16.39 1.59
N ALA A 169 -2.07 -16.91 0.35
CA ALA A 169 -1.10 -17.91 -0.07
C ALA A 169 0.35 -17.37 -0.09
N HIS A 170 0.54 -16.08 -0.43
CA HIS A 170 1.85 -15.44 -0.35
C HIS A 170 2.30 -15.21 1.09
N GLU A 171 1.40 -14.78 1.96
CA GLU A 171 1.67 -14.57 3.37
C GLU A 171 1.97 -15.91 4.10
N ALA A 172 1.23 -16.97 3.79
CA ALA A 172 1.52 -18.31 4.29
C ALA A 172 2.94 -18.77 3.91
N ARG A 173 3.34 -18.61 2.63
CA ARG A 173 4.70 -18.92 2.18
C ARG A 173 5.77 -18.06 2.87
N LEU A 174 5.48 -16.78 3.14
CA LEU A 174 6.38 -15.91 3.89
C LEU A 174 6.61 -16.48 5.32
N ILE A 175 5.55 -16.85 6.02
CA ILE A 175 5.65 -17.46 7.36
C ILE A 175 6.43 -18.78 7.28
N GLU A 176 6.09 -19.66 6.33
CA GLU A 176 6.78 -20.95 6.12
C GLU A 176 8.29 -20.75 5.88
N SER A 177 8.67 -19.83 4.98
CA SER A 177 10.08 -19.57 4.68
C SER A 177 10.83 -18.98 5.87
N THR A 178 10.24 -18.01 6.57
CA THR A 178 10.84 -17.39 7.76
C THR A 178 11.03 -18.42 8.88
N CYS A 179 10.00 -19.23 9.15
CA CYS A 179 10.11 -20.32 10.15
C CYS A 179 11.17 -21.36 9.75
N ALA A 180 11.24 -21.72 8.46
CA ALA A 180 12.24 -22.66 7.96
C ALA A 180 13.69 -22.15 8.12
N GLU A 181 13.93 -20.85 7.87
CA GLU A 181 15.22 -20.20 8.13
C GLU A 181 15.65 -20.32 9.60
N LEU A 182 14.68 -20.30 10.50
CA LEU A 182 14.89 -20.43 11.95
C LEU A 182 14.91 -21.89 12.44
N GLY A 183 14.62 -22.87 11.58
CA GLY A 183 14.48 -24.28 11.94
C GLY A 183 13.23 -24.57 12.78
N LEU A 184 12.15 -23.79 12.59
CA LEU A 184 10.91 -23.85 13.35
C LEU A 184 9.75 -24.43 12.50
N PRO A 185 8.69 -24.96 13.14
CA PRO A 185 7.45 -25.27 12.45
C PRO A 185 6.78 -24.00 11.89
N PRO A 186 5.93 -24.09 10.84
CA PRO A 186 5.28 -22.94 10.22
C PRO A 186 4.16 -22.39 11.11
N GLU A 187 4.52 -21.60 12.10
CA GLU A 187 3.61 -20.98 13.06
C GLU A 187 3.97 -19.52 13.35
N ALA A 188 2.97 -18.67 13.56
CA ALA A 188 3.15 -17.27 13.87
C ALA A 188 2.02 -16.70 14.72
N LEU A 189 2.32 -15.62 15.45
CA LEU A 189 1.31 -14.74 16.03
C LEU A 189 0.99 -13.63 15.03
N LEU A 190 -0.28 -13.35 14.79
CA LEU A 190 -0.72 -12.12 14.16
C LEU A 190 -1.02 -11.12 15.26
N ILE A 191 -0.13 -10.15 15.45
CA ILE A 191 -0.17 -9.21 16.56
C ILE A 191 -0.82 -7.91 16.09
N GLY A 192 -1.89 -7.49 16.72
CA GLY A 192 -2.56 -6.24 16.37
C GLY A 192 -3.95 -6.14 16.96
N THR A 193 -4.55 -4.96 16.87
CA THR A 193 -5.91 -4.73 17.31
C THR A 193 -6.72 -4.01 16.23
N PRO A 194 -7.96 -4.45 15.94
CA PRO A 194 -8.83 -3.72 15.01
C PRO A 194 -9.28 -2.35 15.55
N ARG A 195 -9.11 -2.11 16.87
CA ARG A 195 -9.45 -0.83 17.53
C ARG A 195 -8.56 0.31 17.09
N ASP A 196 -7.33 0.03 16.59
CA ASP A 196 -6.38 1.04 16.09
C ASP A 196 -6.96 1.84 14.91
N TRP A 197 -7.95 1.30 14.23
CA TRP A 197 -8.57 1.97 13.08
C TRP A 197 -9.86 2.72 13.44
N GLY A 198 -10.10 2.96 14.73
CA GLY A 198 -11.31 3.65 15.22
C GLY A 198 -12.61 2.89 14.96
N LEU A 199 -12.49 1.60 14.67
CA LEU A 199 -13.61 0.72 14.41
C LEU A 199 -14.03 0.09 15.74
N ASP A 200 -15.24 0.39 16.19
CA ASP A 200 -15.90 -0.37 17.25
C ASP A 200 -16.30 -1.73 16.70
N VAL A 201 -15.31 -2.60 16.45
CA VAL A 201 -15.51 -3.83 15.70
C VAL A 201 -15.19 -5.01 16.58
N SER A 202 -16.05 -6.01 16.53
CA SER A 202 -15.69 -7.37 16.87
C SER A 202 -14.37 -7.74 16.17
N ASN A 203 -13.45 -8.41 16.82
CA ASN A 203 -12.10 -8.82 16.38
C ASN A 203 -12.03 -9.67 15.10
N ARG A 204 -13.08 -9.68 14.27
CA ARG A 204 -13.23 -10.57 13.11
C ARG A 204 -12.39 -10.19 11.90
N TYR A 205 -11.86 -8.96 11.83
CA TYR A 205 -10.98 -8.57 10.72
C TYR A 205 -9.73 -9.47 10.64
N PHE A 206 -9.08 -9.66 11.78
CA PHE A 206 -7.94 -10.55 11.87
C PHE A 206 -8.33 -12.02 11.82
N ASP A 207 -9.52 -12.39 12.31
CA ASP A 207 -10.06 -13.76 12.20
C ASP A 207 -10.15 -14.22 10.74
N VAL A 208 -10.64 -13.36 9.83
CA VAL A 208 -10.72 -13.67 8.40
C VAL A 208 -9.33 -13.96 7.80
N GLN A 209 -8.32 -13.18 8.21
CA GLN A 209 -6.94 -13.39 7.78
C GLN A 209 -6.37 -14.68 8.37
N VAL A 210 -6.54 -14.89 9.68
CA VAL A 210 -6.10 -16.11 10.39
C VAL A 210 -6.71 -17.36 9.77
N ASP A 211 -8.02 -17.36 9.52
CA ASP A 211 -8.72 -18.52 8.92
C ASP A 211 -8.23 -18.78 7.48
N SER A 212 -7.94 -17.72 6.72
CA SER A 212 -7.38 -17.86 5.39
C SER A 212 -5.95 -18.43 5.43
N LEU A 213 -5.11 -18.00 6.35
CA LEU A 213 -3.75 -18.53 6.55
C LEU A 213 -3.76 -20.00 6.98
N ARG A 214 -4.68 -20.37 7.88
CA ARG A 214 -4.88 -21.77 8.31
C ARG A 214 -5.28 -22.67 7.16
N GLN A 215 -6.11 -22.20 6.22
CA GLN A 215 -6.46 -22.94 5.01
C GLN A 215 -5.25 -23.23 4.12
N HIS A 216 -4.21 -22.39 4.20
CA HIS A 216 -2.92 -22.62 3.52
C HIS A 216 -1.92 -23.45 4.35
N GLY A 217 -2.32 -24.02 5.48
CA GLY A 217 -1.52 -24.97 6.25
C GLY A 217 -0.59 -24.34 7.30
N VAL A 218 -0.71 -23.05 7.56
CA VAL A 218 0.09 -22.35 8.58
C VAL A 218 -0.70 -22.24 9.89
N HIS A 219 -0.04 -22.50 11.02
CA HIS A 219 -0.65 -22.31 12.33
C HIS A 219 -0.50 -20.84 12.76
N VAL A 220 -1.59 -20.08 12.70
CA VAL A 220 -1.60 -18.67 13.10
C VAL A 220 -2.63 -18.44 14.20
N VAL A 221 -2.24 -17.64 15.20
CA VAL A 221 -3.12 -17.18 16.29
C VAL A 221 -3.10 -15.65 16.29
N HIS A 222 -4.26 -15.04 16.36
CA HIS A 222 -4.37 -13.60 16.60
C HIS A 222 -4.09 -13.29 18.07
N ALA A 223 -3.29 -12.28 18.32
CA ALA A 223 -2.91 -11.80 19.63
C ALA A 223 -3.18 -10.29 19.74
N GLU A 224 -4.08 -9.89 20.64
CA GLU A 224 -4.16 -8.51 21.10
C GLU A 224 -2.92 -8.17 21.94
N PHE A 225 -2.58 -6.90 22.08
CA PHE A 225 -1.35 -6.48 22.79
C PHE A 225 -1.33 -6.92 24.24
N ASP A 226 -2.48 -6.91 24.93
CA ASP A 226 -2.63 -7.31 26.33
C ASP A 226 -2.67 -8.84 26.53
N GLU A 227 -2.97 -9.60 25.50
CA GLU A 227 -2.96 -11.09 25.53
C GLU A 227 -1.58 -11.68 25.25
N LEU A 228 -0.67 -10.90 24.67
CA LEU A 228 0.64 -11.35 24.21
C LEU A 228 1.49 -12.00 25.30
N PRO A 229 1.57 -11.48 26.55
CA PRO A 229 2.33 -12.14 27.63
C PRO A 229 1.83 -13.55 27.95
N ASP A 230 0.50 -13.73 28.08
CA ASP A 230 -0.10 -15.04 28.41
C ASP A 230 0.11 -16.06 27.27
N LEU A 231 0.05 -15.60 26.01
CA LEU A 231 0.33 -16.45 24.85
C LEU A 231 1.78 -16.92 24.79
N LEU A 232 2.74 -16.03 25.10
CA LEU A 232 4.16 -16.35 25.12
C LEU A 232 4.53 -17.26 26.31
N ASP A 233 3.87 -17.11 27.44
CA ASP A 233 4.03 -18.00 28.60
C ASP A 233 3.49 -19.41 28.31
N SER A 234 2.43 -19.52 27.51
CA SER A 234 1.79 -20.78 27.15
C SER A 234 2.51 -21.58 26.07
N SER A 235 3.23 -20.89 25.15
CA SER A 235 3.93 -21.49 24.01
C SER A 235 5.10 -20.62 23.55
N PRO A 236 6.24 -21.20 23.15
CA PRO A 236 7.43 -20.46 22.77
C PRO A 236 7.34 -19.92 21.33
N TRP A 237 6.37 -19.07 21.06
CA TRP A 237 6.25 -18.37 19.77
C TRP A 237 7.52 -17.59 19.44
N LYS A 238 7.99 -17.68 18.20
CA LYS A 238 9.23 -17.04 17.76
C LYS A 238 9.04 -16.10 16.57
N VAL A 239 7.92 -16.17 15.86
CA VAL A 239 7.59 -15.33 14.71
C VAL A 239 6.28 -14.61 14.98
N GLY A 240 6.27 -13.28 14.79
CA GLY A 240 5.10 -12.42 14.89
C GLY A 240 4.89 -11.62 13.62
N ILE A 241 3.67 -11.61 13.07
CA ILE A 241 3.27 -10.67 12.03
C ILE A 241 2.87 -9.38 12.71
N ALA A 242 3.56 -8.27 12.38
CA ALA A 242 3.29 -6.96 12.95
C ALA A 242 2.06 -6.32 12.28
N GLY A 243 0.84 -6.72 12.66
CA GLY A 243 -0.43 -6.15 12.22
C GLY A 243 -0.73 -4.77 12.81
N PHE A 244 0.30 -4.00 13.16
CA PHE A 244 0.24 -2.67 13.75
C PHE A 244 1.39 -1.80 13.26
N THR A 245 1.28 -0.48 13.47
CA THR A 245 2.42 0.44 13.45
C THR A 245 2.58 1.09 14.82
N VAL A 246 3.80 1.48 15.16
CA VAL A 246 4.09 2.19 16.43
C VAL A 246 3.27 3.47 16.51
N GLN A 247 3.16 4.19 15.40
CA GLN A 247 2.47 5.47 15.30
C GLN A 247 0.96 5.33 15.48
N ASP A 248 0.34 4.31 14.86
CA ASP A 248 -1.11 4.05 15.03
C ASP A 248 -1.43 3.69 16.47
N ALA A 249 -0.65 2.81 17.09
CA ALA A 249 -0.82 2.43 18.48
C ALA A 249 -0.69 3.64 19.43
N GLN A 250 0.32 4.49 19.20
CA GLN A 250 0.51 5.73 19.98
C GLN A 250 -0.65 6.70 19.80
N LEU A 251 -1.17 6.85 18.57
CA LEU A 251 -2.27 7.77 18.27
C LEU A 251 -3.55 7.40 19.04
N VAL A 252 -3.81 6.11 19.21
CA VAL A 252 -4.99 5.62 19.95
C VAL A 252 -4.71 5.31 21.43
N GLY A 253 -3.48 5.54 21.89
CA GLY A 253 -3.08 5.45 23.30
C GLY A 253 -2.83 4.03 23.81
N TYR A 254 -2.52 3.08 22.93
CA TYR A 254 -2.10 1.73 23.33
C TYR A 254 -0.64 1.70 23.77
N SER A 255 -0.34 0.98 24.86
CA SER A 255 1.02 0.61 25.21
C SER A 255 1.49 -0.56 24.32
N LEU A 256 2.73 -0.45 23.84
CA LEU A 256 3.43 -1.50 23.14
C LEU A 256 4.53 -2.16 24.01
N ASP A 257 4.50 -1.97 25.33
CA ASP A 257 5.49 -2.54 26.25
C ASP A 257 5.53 -4.06 26.15
N ALA A 258 4.36 -4.72 26.07
CA ALA A 258 4.28 -6.18 25.90
C ALA A 258 4.92 -6.66 24.59
N VAL A 259 4.84 -5.86 23.50
CA VAL A 259 5.53 -6.18 22.25
C VAL A 259 7.04 -6.03 22.41
N GLY A 260 7.49 -4.96 23.10
CA GLY A 260 8.90 -4.75 23.42
C GLY A 260 9.48 -5.91 24.24
N ASP A 261 8.79 -6.29 25.30
CA ASP A 261 9.19 -7.44 26.16
C ASP A 261 9.26 -8.75 25.34
N ALA A 262 8.32 -8.95 24.43
CA ALA A 262 8.31 -10.13 23.54
C ALA A 262 9.50 -10.14 22.58
N VAL A 263 9.83 -9.00 21.97
CA VAL A 263 11.00 -8.87 21.08
C VAL A 263 12.29 -9.08 21.87
N ASP A 264 12.41 -8.52 23.07
CA ASP A 264 13.56 -8.72 23.95
C ASP A 264 13.70 -10.20 24.40
N ALA A 265 12.59 -10.92 24.51
CA ALA A 265 12.55 -12.37 24.76
C ALA A 265 12.83 -13.22 23.51
N GLY A 266 13.05 -12.59 22.37
CA GLY A 266 13.44 -13.21 21.10
C GLY A 266 12.31 -13.52 20.13
N LEU A 267 11.16 -12.85 20.22
CA LEU A 267 10.14 -12.83 19.16
C LEU A 267 10.66 -11.99 17.98
N LEU A 268 10.62 -12.53 16.79
CA LEU A 268 11.01 -11.85 15.54
C LEU A 268 9.77 -11.36 14.83
N LEU A 269 9.71 -10.07 14.55
CA LEU A 269 8.59 -9.45 13.82
C LEU A 269 8.82 -9.51 12.30
N ILE A 270 7.78 -9.82 11.54
CA ILE A 270 7.70 -9.68 10.08
C ILE A 270 6.48 -8.81 9.70
N PRO A 271 6.67 -7.77 8.85
CA PRO A 271 7.99 -7.29 8.43
C PRO A 271 8.80 -6.82 9.64
N SER A 272 10.13 -6.79 9.49
CA SER A 272 11.03 -6.31 10.55
C SER A 272 10.81 -4.82 10.83
N GLN A 273 11.35 -4.32 11.95
CA GLN A 273 11.25 -2.89 12.28
C GLN A 273 11.85 -1.99 11.19
N SER A 274 12.84 -2.48 10.44
CA SER A 274 13.42 -1.77 9.29
C SER A 274 12.43 -1.51 8.16
N ALA A 275 11.24 -2.08 8.18
CA ALA A 275 10.15 -1.74 7.24
C ALA A 275 9.81 -0.24 7.31
N TRP A 276 9.90 0.37 8.49
CA TRP A 276 9.65 1.81 8.65
C TRP A 276 10.65 2.69 7.87
N LEU A 277 11.86 2.19 7.62
CA LEU A 277 12.86 2.85 6.77
C LEU A 277 12.44 2.89 5.29
N LEU A 278 11.67 1.91 4.84
CA LEU A 278 11.10 1.87 3.49
C LEU A 278 9.78 2.64 3.40
N HIS A 279 9.04 2.70 4.50
CA HIS A 279 7.76 3.39 4.58
C HIS A 279 7.89 4.90 4.34
N THR A 280 9.00 5.51 4.76
CA THR A 280 9.23 6.94 4.53
C THR A 280 9.29 7.26 3.04
N LYS A 281 8.55 8.28 2.62
CA LYS A 281 8.55 8.78 1.24
C LYS A 281 9.93 9.25 0.76
N ARG A 282 10.88 9.47 1.70
CA ARG A 282 12.29 9.77 1.35
C ARG A 282 12.96 8.60 0.63
N ALA A 283 12.66 7.36 1.01
CA ALA A 283 13.23 6.19 0.32
C ALA A 283 12.86 6.20 -1.17
N LEU A 284 11.59 6.47 -1.50
CA LEU A 284 11.13 6.61 -2.88
C LEU A 284 11.72 7.85 -3.57
N ALA A 285 11.89 8.97 -2.85
CA ALA A 285 12.50 10.18 -3.39
C ALA A 285 13.98 9.93 -3.77
N LEU A 286 14.74 9.26 -2.91
CA LEU A 286 16.14 8.90 -3.17
C LEU A 286 16.27 7.91 -4.34
N LEU A 287 15.36 6.94 -4.45
CA LEU A 287 15.29 6.06 -5.61
C LEU A 287 15.00 6.83 -6.91
N SER A 288 14.08 7.81 -6.85
CA SER A 288 13.73 8.68 -7.98
C SER A 288 14.86 9.64 -8.40
N GLU A 289 15.91 9.78 -7.59
CA GLU A 289 17.12 10.53 -7.96
C GLU A 289 18.10 9.72 -8.84
N GLU A 290 17.75 8.46 -9.14
CA GLU A 290 18.52 7.58 -10.03
C GLU A 290 19.98 7.40 -9.55
N PRO A 291 20.21 6.92 -8.33
CA PRO A 291 21.56 6.79 -7.80
C PRO A 291 22.44 5.85 -8.65
N ASP A 292 23.75 6.10 -8.64
CA ASP A 292 24.75 5.43 -9.51
C ASP A 292 24.82 3.91 -9.42
N TRP A 293 24.26 3.30 -8.35
CA TRP A 293 24.23 1.85 -8.20
C TRP A 293 23.09 1.17 -8.99
N LEU A 294 22.15 1.93 -9.54
CA LEU A 294 21.09 1.38 -10.37
C LEU A 294 21.63 0.89 -11.72
N SER A 295 21.14 -0.26 -12.16
CA SER A 295 21.35 -0.70 -13.53
C SER A 295 20.57 0.17 -14.53
N THR A 296 20.97 0.17 -15.81
CA THR A 296 20.24 0.89 -16.86
C THR A 296 18.77 0.49 -16.93
N SER A 297 18.46 -0.82 -16.79
CA SER A 297 17.08 -1.31 -16.78
C SER A 297 16.28 -0.86 -15.57
N ASP A 298 16.93 -0.69 -14.41
CA ASP A 298 16.28 -0.18 -13.21
C ASP A 298 16.00 1.32 -13.33
N ILE A 299 16.90 2.08 -13.92
CA ILE A 299 16.68 3.51 -14.22
C ILE A 299 15.46 3.66 -15.16
N GLU A 300 15.37 2.86 -16.22
CA GLU A 300 14.23 2.88 -17.14
C GLU A 300 12.92 2.51 -16.41
N LEU A 301 12.96 1.52 -15.53
CA LEU A 301 11.80 1.13 -14.71
C LEU A 301 11.37 2.25 -13.75
N VAL A 302 12.33 2.87 -13.04
CA VAL A 302 12.05 3.99 -12.13
C VAL A 302 11.43 5.16 -12.91
N ARG A 303 12.01 5.58 -14.02
CA ARG A 303 11.47 6.66 -14.88
C ARG A 303 10.05 6.36 -15.38
N ARG A 304 9.79 5.10 -15.74
CA ARG A 304 8.48 4.68 -16.23
C ARG A 304 7.41 4.71 -15.16
N TYR A 305 7.71 4.23 -13.95
CA TYR A 305 6.70 3.92 -12.95
C TYR A 305 6.69 4.87 -11.75
N VAL A 306 7.77 5.59 -11.45
CA VAL A 306 7.85 6.52 -10.31
C VAL A 306 7.74 7.95 -10.83
N PRO A 307 6.76 8.75 -10.35
CA PRO A 307 6.75 10.17 -10.66
C PRO A 307 8.01 10.84 -10.12
N TRP A 308 8.50 11.87 -10.80
CA TRP A 308 9.63 12.63 -10.29
C TRP A 308 9.38 13.05 -8.85
N THR A 309 10.24 12.60 -7.93
CA THR A 309 10.09 12.80 -6.49
C THR A 309 11.44 13.23 -5.91
N ARG A 310 11.44 14.25 -5.05
CA ARG A 310 12.66 14.78 -4.42
C ARG A 310 12.46 15.02 -2.93
N VAL A 311 13.49 14.80 -2.14
CA VAL A 311 13.53 15.33 -0.78
C VAL A 311 13.61 16.85 -0.86
N LEU A 312 12.70 17.54 -0.17
CA LEU A 312 12.67 18.99 -0.16
C LEU A 312 13.91 19.54 0.57
N GLY A 313 14.54 20.53 -0.02
CA GLY A 313 15.73 21.21 0.51
C GLY A 313 16.10 22.42 -0.35
N ASP A 314 16.92 23.31 0.21
CA ASP A 314 17.49 24.44 -0.53
C ASP A 314 18.65 23.92 -1.41
N ARG A 315 18.30 23.45 -2.61
CA ARG A 315 19.24 22.80 -3.55
C ARG A 315 18.77 22.89 -5.00
N ARG A 316 19.73 22.70 -5.90
CA ARG A 316 19.43 22.55 -7.34
C ARG A 316 19.02 21.12 -7.66
N VAL A 317 18.13 21.00 -8.62
CA VAL A 317 17.61 19.72 -9.13
C VAL A 317 17.47 19.77 -10.65
N SER A 318 17.58 18.62 -11.29
CA SER A 318 17.20 18.48 -12.69
C SER A 318 15.71 18.14 -12.79
N TRP A 319 14.95 18.92 -13.54
CA TRP A 319 13.54 18.69 -13.82
C TRP A 319 13.25 18.96 -15.30
N GLN A 320 12.63 18.00 -15.98
CA GLN A 320 12.32 18.05 -17.42
C GLN A 320 13.53 18.46 -18.29
N GLY A 321 14.74 17.95 -17.93
CA GLY A 321 15.98 18.22 -18.67
C GLY A 321 16.61 19.59 -18.40
N SER A 322 16.11 20.35 -17.45
CA SER A 322 16.65 21.68 -17.06
C SER A 322 17.01 21.70 -15.59
N GLU A 323 18.11 22.40 -15.27
CA GLU A 323 18.54 22.65 -13.89
C GLU A 323 17.74 23.82 -13.29
N ALA A 324 17.14 23.60 -12.11
CA ALA A 324 16.37 24.59 -11.39
C ALA A 324 16.73 24.61 -9.90
N ASP A 325 16.53 25.74 -9.24
CA ASP A 325 16.47 25.82 -7.80
C ASP A 325 15.14 25.21 -7.33
N LEU A 326 15.20 24.24 -6.40
CA LEU A 326 14.01 23.46 -6.04
C LEU A 326 12.91 24.33 -5.40
N PRO A 327 13.15 25.15 -4.37
CA PRO A 327 12.15 26.04 -3.82
C PRO A 327 11.53 26.98 -4.85
N GLU A 328 12.34 27.58 -5.72
CA GLU A 328 11.88 28.49 -6.76
C GLU A 328 11.02 27.77 -7.79
N LEU A 329 11.41 26.56 -8.24
CA LEU A 329 10.65 25.71 -9.13
C LEU A 329 9.26 25.42 -8.57
N LEU A 330 9.16 25.06 -7.28
CA LEU A 330 7.90 24.74 -6.62
C LEU A 330 6.96 25.96 -6.55
N ILE A 331 7.49 27.15 -6.37
CA ILE A 331 6.67 28.38 -6.40
C ILE A 331 6.19 28.70 -7.82
N GLN A 332 7.08 28.61 -8.81
CA GLN A 332 6.76 28.96 -10.19
C GLN A 332 5.82 27.96 -10.87
N ARG A 333 5.95 26.68 -10.51
CA ARG A 333 5.24 25.55 -11.15
C ARG A 333 4.30 24.85 -10.17
N GLN A 334 3.75 25.57 -9.21
CA GLN A 334 2.93 25.09 -8.10
C GLN A 334 1.92 24.00 -8.51
N ALA A 335 1.17 24.19 -9.60
CA ALA A 335 0.12 23.29 -10.05
C ALA A 335 0.62 21.91 -10.51
N GLU A 336 1.93 21.75 -10.70
CA GLU A 336 2.56 20.52 -11.17
C GLU A 336 3.11 19.65 -10.03
N PHE A 337 2.96 20.09 -8.78
CA PHE A 337 3.57 19.39 -7.64
C PHE A 337 2.58 19.14 -6.49
N VAL A 338 2.87 18.12 -5.71
CA VAL A 338 2.29 17.84 -4.41
C VAL A 338 3.41 17.81 -3.37
N LEU A 339 3.20 18.49 -2.25
CA LEU A 339 4.08 18.46 -1.08
C LEU A 339 3.55 17.43 -0.10
N LYS A 340 4.40 16.54 0.41
CA LYS A 340 4.01 15.46 1.31
C LYS A 340 4.96 15.40 2.51
N GLY A 341 4.41 15.21 3.72
CA GLY A 341 5.20 14.82 4.88
C GLY A 341 5.90 13.49 4.63
N ALA A 342 7.18 13.38 4.99
CA ALA A 342 7.97 12.19 4.66
C ALA A 342 7.46 10.91 5.32
N THR A 343 6.97 11.01 6.56
CA THR A 343 6.44 9.89 7.35
C THR A 343 4.91 9.95 7.53
N GLY A 344 4.24 10.95 6.94
CA GLY A 344 2.79 11.11 7.02
C GLY A 344 2.05 9.94 6.37
N TRP A 345 0.96 9.51 7.00
CA TRP A 345 0.07 8.45 6.51
C TRP A 345 -1.38 8.96 6.43
N GLY A 346 -2.27 8.18 5.81
CA GLY A 346 -3.69 8.50 5.77
C GLY A 346 -4.04 9.84 5.10
N GLY A 347 -3.16 10.42 4.25
CA GLY A 347 -3.34 11.73 3.59
C GLY A 347 -3.08 12.93 4.51
N MET A 348 -2.70 12.71 5.75
CA MET A 348 -2.18 13.79 6.60
C MET A 348 -0.91 14.36 5.99
N GLU A 349 -0.75 15.68 6.06
CA GLU A 349 0.38 16.38 5.46
C GLU A 349 0.57 16.16 3.96
N VAL A 350 -0.53 16.03 3.21
CA VAL A 350 -0.53 16.01 1.74
C VAL A 350 -1.15 17.31 1.24
N PHE A 351 -0.37 18.12 0.54
CA PHE A 351 -0.77 19.43 0.07
C PHE A 351 -0.62 19.49 -1.46
N PRO A 352 -1.74 19.34 -2.22
CA PRO A 352 -1.71 19.45 -3.67
C PRO A 352 -1.55 20.91 -4.08
N GLY A 353 -0.50 21.21 -4.88
CA GLY A 353 -0.25 22.57 -5.33
C GLY A 353 -1.40 23.13 -6.17
N TRP A 354 -2.09 22.30 -6.96
CA TRP A 354 -3.20 22.74 -7.84
C TRP A 354 -4.48 23.16 -7.13
N THR A 355 -4.67 22.80 -5.85
CA THR A 355 -5.84 23.20 -5.03
C THR A 355 -5.48 24.17 -3.93
N THR A 356 -4.20 24.34 -3.61
CA THR A 356 -3.71 25.19 -2.53
C THR A 356 -3.58 26.65 -3.04
N PRO A 357 -4.08 27.66 -2.31
CA PRO A 357 -3.87 29.06 -2.69
C PRO A 357 -2.37 29.44 -2.72
N ALA A 358 -1.93 30.24 -3.69
CA ALA A 358 -0.52 30.55 -3.91
C ALA A 358 0.22 31.10 -2.66
N ALA A 359 -0.43 31.97 -1.89
CA ALA A 359 0.16 32.53 -0.66
C ALA A 359 0.28 31.48 0.46
N GLU A 360 -0.61 30.49 0.49
CA GLU A 360 -0.54 29.37 1.41
C GLU A 360 0.54 28.37 0.99
N TRP A 361 0.61 28.06 -0.31
CA TRP A 361 1.63 27.20 -0.87
C TRP A 361 3.05 27.72 -0.57
N ALA A 362 3.31 29.01 -0.77
CA ALA A 362 4.60 29.61 -0.44
C ALA A 362 4.94 29.42 1.06
N ARG A 363 3.99 29.68 1.96
CA ARG A 363 4.19 29.46 3.40
C ARG A 363 4.42 27.99 3.75
N LEU A 364 3.75 27.06 3.08
CA LEU A 364 3.97 25.62 3.26
C LEU A 364 5.38 25.21 2.84
N ILE A 365 5.88 25.72 1.71
CA ILE A 365 7.26 25.47 1.26
C ILE A 365 8.27 26.01 2.28
N ASP A 366 8.13 27.26 2.73
CA ASP A 366 9.00 27.86 3.74
C ASP A 366 9.01 27.04 5.04
N ARG A 367 7.82 26.64 5.53
CA ARG A 367 7.68 25.79 6.71
C ARG A 367 8.35 24.43 6.50
N ALA A 368 8.11 23.80 5.38
CA ALA A 368 8.64 22.47 5.06
C ALA A 368 10.16 22.46 4.95
N LEU A 369 10.76 23.54 4.42
CA LEU A 369 12.22 23.75 4.42
C LEU A 369 12.80 23.85 5.84
N LEU A 370 12.09 24.55 6.75
CA LEU A 370 12.52 24.69 8.15
C LEU A 370 12.42 23.37 8.92
N VAL A 371 11.34 22.61 8.70
CA VAL A 371 11.11 21.32 9.37
C VAL A 371 12.01 20.23 8.81
N GLY A 372 12.31 20.27 7.50
CA GLY A 372 13.24 19.34 6.84
C GLY A 372 12.73 17.91 6.69
N SER A 373 11.44 17.63 6.93
CA SER A 373 10.84 16.28 6.85
C SER A 373 9.78 16.15 5.76
N PHE A 374 10.00 16.80 4.61
CA PHE A 374 9.06 16.77 3.49
C PHE A 374 9.72 16.26 2.20
N VAL A 375 8.87 15.70 1.35
CA VAL A 375 9.20 15.40 -0.05
C VAL A 375 8.25 16.16 -0.97
N VAL A 376 8.70 16.42 -2.16
CA VAL A 376 7.85 16.94 -3.25
C VAL A 376 7.80 15.92 -4.37
N GLN A 377 6.60 15.74 -4.93
CA GLN A 377 6.36 14.79 -6.02
C GLN A 377 5.62 15.49 -7.16
N GLU A 378 6.00 15.16 -8.39
CA GLU A 378 5.29 15.62 -9.58
C GLU A 378 3.86 15.09 -9.59
N ARG A 379 2.92 15.96 -10.00
CA ARG A 379 1.50 15.62 -10.09
C ARG A 379 1.26 14.53 -11.13
N VAL A 380 0.53 13.49 -10.75
CA VAL A 380 -0.03 12.51 -11.66
C VAL A 380 -1.49 12.87 -11.92
N ILE A 381 -1.85 13.09 -13.18
CA ILE A 381 -3.24 13.30 -13.58
C ILE A 381 -3.85 11.92 -13.81
N ALA A 382 -4.68 11.48 -12.87
CA ALA A 382 -5.28 10.16 -12.93
C ALA A 382 -6.32 10.04 -14.03
N GLN A 383 -6.40 8.86 -14.64
CA GLN A 383 -7.49 8.53 -15.56
C GLN A 383 -8.78 8.34 -14.75
N GLN A 384 -9.85 8.95 -15.24
CA GLN A 384 -11.20 8.73 -14.71
C GLN A 384 -11.74 7.41 -15.25
N CYS A 385 -12.39 6.63 -14.40
CA CYS A 385 -13.10 5.42 -14.80
C CYS A 385 -14.57 5.45 -14.35
N PRO A 386 -15.50 4.96 -15.18
CA PRO A 386 -16.88 4.80 -14.75
C PRO A 386 -16.97 3.65 -13.75
N VAL A 387 -17.61 3.91 -12.62
CA VAL A 387 -17.86 2.93 -11.56
C VAL A 387 -19.34 2.89 -11.25
N ASP A 388 -19.90 1.70 -11.19
CA ASP A 388 -21.25 1.52 -10.68
C ASP A 388 -21.24 1.38 -9.17
N VAL A 389 -21.91 2.33 -8.55
CA VAL A 389 -22.13 2.40 -7.12
C VAL A 389 -23.46 1.76 -6.80
N LEU A 390 -23.44 0.87 -5.84
CA LEU A 390 -24.62 0.24 -5.32
C LEU A 390 -25.03 0.95 -4.03
N HIS A 391 -26.25 1.43 -4.03
CA HIS A 391 -26.87 2.06 -2.86
C HIS A 391 -27.65 1.05 -2.01
N GLU A 392 -27.86 1.35 -0.73
CA GLU A 392 -28.62 0.50 0.22
C GLU A 392 -30.07 0.22 -0.23
N ASP A 393 -30.66 1.12 -1.02
CA ASP A 393 -32.00 0.95 -1.59
C ASP A 393 -32.05 0.03 -2.83
N GLY A 394 -30.90 -0.55 -3.22
CA GLY A 394 -30.75 -1.40 -4.40
C GLY A 394 -30.64 -0.64 -5.72
N SER A 395 -30.61 0.68 -5.70
CA SER A 395 -30.34 1.47 -6.90
C SER A 395 -28.87 1.42 -7.29
N VAL A 396 -28.58 1.57 -8.58
CA VAL A 396 -27.23 1.60 -9.13
C VAL A 396 -27.02 2.94 -9.80
N GLU A 397 -26.00 3.68 -9.37
CA GLU A 397 -25.58 4.93 -9.98
C GLU A 397 -24.19 4.75 -10.62
N THR A 398 -24.02 5.23 -11.87
CA THR A 398 -22.68 5.27 -12.49
C THR A 398 -22.04 6.61 -12.21
N VAL A 399 -20.93 6.59 -11.47
CA VAL A 399 -20.12 7.77 -11.19
C VAL A 399 -18.79 7.68 -11.95
N SER A 400 -18.16 8.84 -12.21
CA SER A 400 -16.79 8.91 -12.74
C SER A 400 -15.85 9.16 -11.58
N ALA A 401 -14.93 8.24 -11.34
CA ALA A 401 -14.01 8.29 -10.19
C ALA A 401 -12.57 8.00 -10.60
N GLU A 402 -11.63 8.45 -9.79
CA GLU A 402 -10.22 8.09 -9.89
C GLU A 402 -9.97 6.82 -9.08
N ALA A 403 -9.30 5.83 -9.69
CA ALA A 403 -8.94 4.60 -9.01
C ALA A 403 -7.53 4.68 -8.44
N VAL A 404 -7.38 4.45 -7.15
CA VAL A 404 -6.10 4.11 -6.52
C VAL A 404 -5.96 2.60 -6.53
N ILE A 405 -5.08 2.12 -7.38
CA ILE A 405 -4.75 0.70 -7.49
C ILE A 405 -3.63 0.40 -6.50
N SER A 406 -3.85 -0.60 -5.66
CA SER A 406 -2.96 -0.88 -4.54
C SER A 406 -2.45 -2.32 -4.60
N PRO A 407 -1.38 -2.60 -5.39
CA PRO A 407 -0.75 -3.91 -5.41
C PRO A 407 -0.09 -4.22 -4.07
N PHE A 408 -0.33 -5.43 -3.57
CA PHE A 408 0.37 -5.95 -2.41
C PHE A 408 1.73 -6.52 -2.81
N GLY A 409 2.73 -6.34 -1.95
CA GLY A 409 4.03 -7.02 -1.98
C GLY A 409 4.15 -7.87 -0.73
N ILE A 410 4.25 -9.20 -0.87
CA ILE A 410 4.35 -10.12 0.26
C ILE A 410 5.43 -11.17 -0.04
N GLY A 411 6.41 -11.32 0.87
CA GLY A 411 7.49 -12.29 0.73
C GLY A 411 8.31 -12.12 -0.55
N GLY A 412 8.55 -10.87 -0.99
CA GLY A 412 9.32 -10.56 -2.18
C GLY A 412 8.58 -10.76 -3.51
N ALA A 413 7.27 -11.01 -3.49
CA ALA A 413 6.44 -11.15 -4.68
C ALA A 413 5.17 -10.31 -4.58
N SER A 414 4.58 -9.95 -5.72
CA SER A 414 3.29 -9.24 -5.72
C SER A 414 2.13 -10.22 -5.55
N ALA A 415 1.17 -9.85 -4.70
CA ALA A 415 0.16 -10.72 -4.14
C ALA A 415 -1.29 -10.25 -4.43
N GLY A 416 -1.51 -9.64 -5.58
CA GLY A 416 -2.83 -9.12 -5.97
C GLY A 416 -2.95 -7.61 -5.81
N CYS A 417 -4.09 -7.04 -6.18
CA CYS A 417 -4.31 -5.60 -6.20
C CYS A 417 -5.66 -5.24 -5.61
N TYR A 418 -5.64 -4.54 -4.50
CA TYR A 418 -6.81 -3.86 -3.95
C TYR A 418 -7.07 -2.55 -4.69
N VAL A 419 -8.33 -2.12 -4.78
CA VAL A 419 -8.70 -0.87 -5.45
C VAL A 419 -9.60 -0.05 -4.54
N ARG A 420 -9.30 1.25 -4.46
CA ARG A 420 -10.11 2.27 -3.81
C ARG A 420 -10.43 3.35 -4.82
N PHE A 421 -11.62 3.92 -4.75
CA PHE A 421 -11.99 5.03 -5.62
C PHE A 421 -12.01 6.33 -4.83
N MET A 422 -11.52 7.40 -5.46
CA MET A 422 -11.54 8.74 -4.91
C MET A 422 -12.60 9.57 -5.63
N ASP A 423 -13.35 10.36 -4.87
CA ASP A 423 -14.08 11.47 -5.44
C ASP A 423 -13.08 12.58 -5.81
N GLY A 424 -13.12 13.07 -7.04
CA GLY A 424 -12.10 13.91 -7.69
C GLY A 424 -11.61 15.18 -6.98
N ALA A 425 -12.09 15.44 -5.76
CA ALA A 425 -11.63 16.53 -4.90
C ALA A 425 -10.74 16.06 -3.73
N GLN A 426 -10.58 14.76 -3.51
CA GLN A 426 -9.95 14.22 -2.30
C GLN A 426 -8.62 13.55 -2.59
N VAL A 427 -7.62 13.90 -1.80
CA VAL A 427 -6.25 13.35 -1.87
C VAL A 427 -6.15 12.03 -1.13
N ASN A 428 -7.16 11.66 -0.34
CA ASN A 428 -7.17 10.44 0.45
C ASN A 428 -8.57 9.83 0.58
N PRO A 429 -8.75 8.60 0.10
CA PRO A 429 -10.02 7.88 0.25
C PRO A 429 -10.29 7.37 1.67
N THR A 430 -9.36 7.53 2.62
CA THR A 430 -9.48 6.98 3.97
C THR A 430 -9.98 8.01 4.99
N VAL A 431 -9.85 9.31 4.71
CA VAL A 431 -10.23 10.39 5.64
C VAL A 431 -11.37 11.21 5.05
N GLY A 432 -12.59 10.92 5.48
CA GLY A 432 -13.73 11.85 5.42
C GLY A 432 -14.43 12.00 4.06
N GLY A 433 -14.27 11.06 3.12
CA GLY A 433 -15.00 11.08 1.85
C GLY A 433 -16.20 10.15 1.85
N GLU A 434 -17.37 10.65 1.50
CA GLU A 434 -18.62 9.88 1.39
C GLU A 434 -18.59 8.77 0.33
N LEU A 435 -17.50 8.59 -0.44
CA LEU A 435 -17.39 7.69 -1.59
C LEU A 435 -16.13 6.82 -1.62
N ALA A 436 -15.61 6.39 -0.48
CA ALA A 436 -14.52 5.41 -0.46
C ALA A 436 -15.02 4.01 -0.89
N MET A 437 -15.49 3.89 -2.12
CA MET A 437 -15.81 2.60 -2.72
C MET A 437 -14.56 1.72 -2.81
N ARG A 438 -14.76 0.44 -2.64
CA ARG A 438 -13.69 -0.57 -2.65
C ARG A 438 -14.03 -1.70 -3.60
N THR A 439 -13.02 -2.22 -4.27
CA THR A 439 -13.12 -3.41 -5.11
C THR A 439 -11.73 -4.05 -5.30
N CYS A 440 -11.57 -4.95 -6.25
CA CYS A 440 -10.30 -5.53 -6.62
C CYS A 440 -9.99 -5.30 -8.11
N LEU A 441 -8.67 -5.32 -8.44
CA LEU A 441 -8.19 -5.40 -9.80
C LEU A 441 -7.96 -6.87 -10.14
N LEU A 442 -8.54 -7.32 -11.25
CA LEU A 442 -8.46 -8.67 -11.76
C LEU A 442 -7.92 -8.66 -13.19
N ALA A 443 -7.31 -9.78 -13.59
CA ALA A 443 -6.88 -9.99 -14.97
C ALA A 443 -7.94 -10.75 -15.77
N GLU A 444 -8.01 -10.47 -17.06
CA GLU A 444 -8.73 -11.30 -18.01
C GLU A 444 -8.18 -12.74 -17.95
N SER A 445 -9.08 -13.76 -18.05
CA SER A 445 -8.76 -15.18 -18.02
C SER A 445 -7.94 -15.65 -19.20
#